data_472f3cbfc33c9c251bd71a98b9c1b526
#
_entry.id   472f3cbfc33c9c251bd71a98b9c1b526
#
_cell.length_a   1.000
_cell.length_b   1.000
_cell.length_c   1.000
_cell.angle_alpha   90.00
_cell.angle_beta   90.00
_cell.angle_gamma   90.00
#
_symmetry.space_group_name_H-M   'P 1'
#
loop_
_entity.id
_entity.type
_entity.pdbx_description
1 polymer ?
#
loop_
_entity_poly.entity_id
_entity_poly.type
_entity_poly.pdbx_seq_one_letter_code
_entity_poly.pdbx_strand_id
1 'polypeptide(L)'
;MTPAEHVYKALQDMGISYEVVEHPPALTTEEADKYIEGKEGCRTKTLFLRNRNKKRCILLIMDEMKRLDMKKCAEMLEEKEFKFASAELLAEKLGLAAGVVSPFGLLNNTAHDVPVYFDKSMLDEYRILTFHPNENTATVFIDSGDLQRFIKNTGHEYFIINA
;
A
#
# COMPACT_ATOMS: atom_id res chain seq x y z
N MET A 1 21.58 -2.58 -3.76
CA MET A 1 20.34 -1.94 -4.25
C MET A 1 19.49 -1.51 -3.07
N THR A 2 19.03 -0.26 -3.04
CA THR A 2 18.15 0.22 -1.97
C THR A 2 16.75 -0.38 -2.14
N PRO A 3 15.90 -0.35 -1.08
CA PRO A 3 14.51 -0.79 -1.23
C PRO A 3 13.77 -0.06 -2.34
N ALA A 4 13.95 1.25 -2.48
CA ALA A 4 13.32 2.01 -3.55
C ALA A 4 13.83 1.59 -4.94
N GLU A 5 15.12 1.39 -5.09
CA GLU A 5 15.70 0.93 -6.36
C GLU A 5 15.14 -0.44 -6.77
N HIS A 6 14.92 -1.32 -5.80
CA HIS A 6 14.29 -2.62 -6.05
C HIS A 6 12.87 -2.45 -6.58
N VAL A 7 12.11 -1.52 -6.01
CA VAL A 7 10.76 -1.20 -6.50
C VAL A 7 10.80 -0.66 -7.92
N TYR A 8 11.68 0.29 -8.20
CA TYR A 8 11.79 0.89 -9.53
C TYR A 8 12.17 -0.14 -10.59
N LYS A 9 13.12 -1.02 -10.27
CA LYS A 9 13.50 -2.09 -11.18
C LYS A 9 12.33 -3.01 -11.49
N ALA A 10 11.58 -3.41 -10.47
CA ALA A 10 10.41 -4.27 -10.66
C ALA A 10 9.36 -3.62 -11.58
N LEU A 11 9.07 -2.34 -11.36
CA LEU A 11 8.13 -1.61 -12.22
C LEU A 11 8.62 -1.51 -13.66
N GLN A 12 9.91 -1.23 -13.86
CA GLN A 12 10.53 -1.17 -15.18
C GLN A 12 10.47 -2.53 -15.87
N ASP A 13 10.79 -3.60 -15.17
CA ASP A 13 10.75 -4.97 -15.72
C ASP A 13 9.33 -5.37 -16.12
N MET A 14 8.32 -4.84 -15.45
CA MET A 14 6.90 -5.07 -15.76
C MET A 14 6.35 -4.15 -16.85
N GLY A 15 7.15 -3.19 -17.33
CA GLY A 15 6.69 -2.20 -18.31
C GLY A 15 5.68 -1.21 -17.76
N ILE A 16 5.74 -0.93 -16.46
CA ILE A 16 4.82 -0.01 -15.78
C ILE A 16 5.43 1.38 -15.69
N SER A 17 4.69 2.40 -16.15
CA SER A 17 5.09 3.79 -16.03
C SER A 17 4.78 4.34 -14.63
N TYR A 18 5.65 5.19 -14.12
CA TYR A 18 5.48 5.83 -12.83
C TYR A 18 6.28 7.12 -12.77
N GLU A 19 5.93 8.00 -11.85
CA GLU A 19 6.72 9.18 -11.53
C GLU A 19 7.25 9.05 -10.11
N VAL A 20 8.41 9.62 -9.85
CA VAL A 20 9.04 9.64 -8.53
C VAL A 20 9.38 11.07 -8.16
N VAL A 21 9.01 11.47 -6.94
CA VAL A 21 9.52 12.69 -6.32
C VAL A 21 10.43 12.28 -5.18
N GLU A 22 11.71 12.57 -5.30
CA GLU A 22 12.67 12.34 -4.22
C GLU A 22 12.61 13.50 -3.24
N HIS A 23 12.73 13.21 -1.97
CA HIS A 23 12.67 14.22 -0.91
C HIS A 23 13.46 13.76 0.32
N PRO A 24 13.77 14.68 1.26
CA PRO A 24 14.37 14.27 2.52
C PRO A 24 13.48 13.28 3.28
N PRO A 25 14.05 12.47 4.18
CA PRO A 25 13.24 11.53 4.96
C PRO A 25 12.06 12.20 5.63
N ALA A 26 10.86 11.70 5.35
CA ALA A 26 9.63 12.19 5.94
C ALA A 26 9.28 11.32 7.15
N LEU A 27 9.15 11.92 8.31
CA LEU A 27 8.83 11.21 9.56
C LEU A 27 7.33 11.11 9.80
N THR A 28 6.53 11.93 9.10
CA THR A 28 5.08 11.94 9.21
C THR A 28 4.46 12.03 7.82
N THR A 29 3.19 11.63 7.73
CA THR A 29 2.39 11.76 6.51
C THR A 29 2.28 13.23 6.07
N GLU A 30 2.09 14.14 7.02
CA GLU A 30 2.01 15.57 6.72
C GLU A 30 3.29 16.12 6.10
N GLU A 31 4.44 15.67 6.59
CA GLU A 31 5.74 16.05 6.06
C GLU A 31 5.92 15.54 4.62
N ALA A 32 5.59 14.26 4.40
CA ALA A 32 5.66 13.67 3.07
C ALA A 32 4.77 14.41 2.07
N ASP A 33 3.56 14.77 2.47
CA ASP A 33 2.60 15.46 1.60
C ASP A 33 3.07 16.86 1.22
N LYS A 34 3.82 17.55 2.08
CA LYS A 34 4.39 18.84 1.75
C LYS A 34 5.37 18.80 0.58
N TYR A 35 6.17 17.74 0.52
CA TYR A 35 7.16 17.58 -0.56
C TYR A 35 6.53 17.35 -1.93
N ILE A 36 5.29 16.92 -1.97
CA ILE A 36 4.57 16.65 -3.22
C ILE A 36 3.38 17.57 -3.43
N GLU A 37 3.32 18.67 -2.67
CA GLU A 37 2.24 19.66 -2.77
C GLU A 37 2.09 20.17 -4.21
N GLY A 38 0.85 20.26 -4.67
CA GLY A 38 0.53 20.74 -6.01
C GLY A 38 0.53 19.67 -7.10
N LYS A 39 1.01 18.46 -6.84
CA LYS A 39 0.94 17.37 -7.82
C LYS A 39 -0.38 16.60 -7.67
N GLU A 40 -0.96 16.23 -8.79
CA GLU A 40 -2.19 15.44 -8.83
C GLU A 40 -1.95 14.00 -8.37
N GLY A 41 -2.88 13.48 -7.62
CA GLY A 41 -2.86 12.11 -7.15
C GLY A 41 -3.46 11.99 -5.75
N CYS A 42 -4.11 10.88 -5.49
CA CYS A 42 -4.65 10.61 -4.16
C CYS A 42 -3.51 10.37 -3.17
N ARG A 43 -3.51 11.11 -2.07
CA ARG A 43 -2.65 10.81 -0.94
C ARG A 43 -3.26 9.61 -0.23
N THR A 44 -2.61 8.45 -0.37
CA THR A 44 -3.13 7.19 0.15
C THR A 44 -2.57 6.84 1.50
N LYS A 45 -3.26 5.94 2.19
CA LYS A 45 -2.70 5.17 3.29
C LYS A 45 -2.85 3.69 2.98
N THR A 46 -1.81 2.94 3.31
CA THR A 46 -1.78 1.49 3.18
C THR A 46 -1.72 0.89 4.58
N LEU A 47 -2.73 0.10 4.92
CA LEU A 47 -2.87 -0.48 6.25
C LEU A 47 -2.63 -1.98 6.17
N PHE A 48 -1.76 -2.49 7.04
CA PHE A 48 -1.50 -3.91 7.15
C PHE A 48 -2.23 -4.47 8.36
N LEU A 49 -3.26 -5.27 8.11
CA LEU A 49 -4.19 -5.75 9.11
C LEU A 49 -4.11 -7.28 9.24
N ARG A 50 -4.39 -7.76 10.44
CA ARG A 50 -4.46 -9.20 10.70
C ARG A 50 -5.76 -9.53 11.43
N ASN A 51 -6.29 -10.74 11.18
CA ASN A 51 -7.46 -11.22 11.89
C ASN A 51 -7.11 -11.68 13.32
N ARG A 52 -8.12 -12.14 14.07
CA ARG A 52 -7.97 -12.48 15.50
C ARG A 52 -6.85 -13.51 15.75
N ASN A 53 -6.78 -14.57 14.95
CA ASN A 53 -5.79 -15.63 15.16
C ASN A 53 -4.48 -15.40 14.41
N LYS A 54 -4.32 -14.26 13.74
CA LYS A 54 -3.12 -13.85 12.99
C LYS A 54 -2.80 -14.75 11.79
N LYS A 55 -3.74 -15.56 11.34
CA LYS A 55 -3.55 -16.46 10.18
C LYS A 55 -3.90 -15.79 8.86
N ARG A 56 -4.69 -14.71 8.90
CA ARG A 56 -5.06 -13.95 7.73
C ARG A 56 -4.54 -12.52 7.86
N CYS A 57 -3.68 -12.13 6.93
CA CYS A 57 -3.18 -10.76 6.82
C CYS A 57 -3.65 -10.16 5.52
N ILE A 58 -4.01 -8.88 5.54
CA ILE A 58 -4.43 -8.15 4.34
C ILE A 58 -3.76 -6.79 4.27
N LEU A 59 -3.60 -6.28 3.07
CA LEU A 59 -3.30 -4.87 2.82
C LEU A 59 -4.59 -4.17 2.43
N LEU A 60 -4.89 -3.06 3.08
CA LEU A 60 -6.02 -2.22 2.70
C LEU A 60 -5.50 -0.87 2.27
N ILE A 61 -5.83 -0.46 1.05
CA ILE A 61 -5.40 0.81 0.45
C ILE A 61 -6.61 1.73 0.33
N MET A 62 -6.50 2.91 0.91
CA MET A 62 -7.58 3.89 0.89
C MET A 62 -7.02 5.31 0.93
N ASP A 63 -7.90 6.29 0.69
CA ASP A 63 -7.57 7.71 0.82
C ASP A 63 -7.17 7.99 2.26
N GLU A 64 -6.03 8.68 2.46
CA GLU A 64 -5.54 8.99 3.80
C GLU A 64 -6.50 9.85 4.62
N MET A 65 -7.34 10.62 3.94
CA MET A 65 -8.33 11.50 4.59
C MET A 65 -9.58 10.76 5.06
N LYS A 66 -9.79 9.53 4.59
CA LYS A 66 -10.94 8.73 4.97
C LYS A 66 -10.64 7.93 6.22
N ARG A 67 -11.56 7.99 7.18
CA ARG A 67 -11.43 7.20 8.41
C ARG A 67 -11.91 5.78 8.18
N LEU A 68 -11.10 4.78 8.56
CA LEU A 68 -11.48 3.38 8.48
C LEU A 68 -12.41 3.00 9.63
N ASP A 69 -13.54 2.39 9.28
CA ASP A 69 -14.39 1.70 10.26
C ASP A 69 -13.92 0.24 10.32
N MET A 70 -13.10 -0.06 11.31
CA MET A 70 -12.48 -1.37 11.46
C MET A 70 -13.50 -2.48 11.67
N LYS A 71 -14.57 -2.20 12.40
CA LYS A 71 -15.64 -3.18 12.65
C LYS A 71 -16.39 -3.50 11.37
N LYS A 72 -16.76 -2.49 10.59
CA LYS A 72 -17.41 -2.67 9.31
C LYS A 72 -16.54 -3.46 8.33
N CYS A 73 -15.25 -3.17 8.31
CA CYS A 73 -14.30 -3.88 7.48
C CYS A 73 -14.25 -5.37 7.84
N ALA A 74 -14.19 -5.68 9.14
CA ALA A 74 -14.21 -7.07 9.60
C ALA A 74 -15.50 -7.78 9.19
N GLU A 75 -16.65 -7.14 9.36
CA GLU A 75 -17.93 -7.70 8.96
C GLU A 75 -17.98 -7.99 7.46
N MET A 76 -17.51 -7.06 6.64
CA MET A 76 -17.48 -7.22 5.18
C MET A 76 -16.60 -8.38 4.72
N LEU A 77 -15.54 -8.65 5.44
CA LEU A 77 -14.58 -9.72 5.12
C LEU A 77 -14.84 -11.00 5.92
N GLU A 78 -15.98 -11.08 6.61
CA GLU A 78 -16.41 -12.25 7.37
C GLU A 78 -15.43 -12.65 8.47
N GLU A 79 -14.86 -11.65 9.15
CA GLU A 79 -13.98 -11.83 10.30
C GLU A 79 -14.61 -11.27 11.57
N LYS A 80 -14.23 -11.82 12.70
CA LYS A 80 -14.70 -11.30 14.00
C LYS A 80 -14.06 -9.96 14.32
N GLU A 81 -12.78 -9.81 13.97
CA GLU A 81 -12.06 -8.55 14.13
C GLU A 81 -10.83 -8.50 13.21
N PHE A 82 -10.43 -7.27 12.88
CA PHE A 82 -9.12 -6.96 12.36
C PHE A 82 -8.42 -6.01 13.31
N LYS A 83 -7.11 -6.13 13.42
CA LYS A 83 -6.25 -5.20 14.13
C LYS A 83 -5.02 -4.91 13.28
N PHE A 84 -4.35 -3.81 13.57
CA PHE A 84 -3.07 -3.55 12.92
C PHE A 84 -2.09 -4.66 13.28
N ALA A 85 -1.38 -5.17 12.27
CA ALA A 85 -0.37 -6.18 12.48
C ALA A 85 0.82 -5.57 13.24
N SER A 86 1.53 -6.41 14.02
CA SER A 86 2.71 -5.98 14.73
C SER A 86 3.86 -5.65 13.78
N ALA A 87 4.85 -4.89 14.28
CA ALA A 87 6.07 -4.62 13.52
C ALA A 87 6.79 -5.91 13.12
N GLU A 88 6.77 -6.92 13.97
CA GLU A 88 7.36 -8.24 13.68
C GLU A 88 6.64 -8.93 12.53
N LEU A 89 5.32 -8.93 12.54
CA LEU A 89 4.53 -9.56 11.47
C LEU A 89 4.68 -8.80 10.16
N LEU A 90 4.74 -7.47 10.21
CA LEU A 90 5.00 -6.63 9.04
C LEU A 90 6.36 -6.95 8.42
N ALA A 91 7.41 -7.06 9.24
CA ALA A 91 8.75 -7.43 8.77
C ALA A 91 8.76 -8.84 8.17
N GLU A 92 8.11 -9.80 8.82
CA GLU A 92 8.04 -11.18 8.36
C GLU A 92 7.32 -11.31 7.01
N LYS A 93 6.17 -10.67 6.86
CA LYS A 93 5.32 -10.84 5.68
C LYS A 93 5.71 -9.93 4.51
N LEU A 94 6.10 -8.71 4.79
CA LEU A 94 6.34 -7.69 3.76
C LEU A 94 7.76 -7.13 3.75
N GLY A 95 8.58 -7.49 4.72
CA GLY A 95 9.95 -6.97 4.80
C GLY A 95 10.02 -5.46 5.00
N LEU A 96 9.01 -4.87 5.63
CA LEU A 96 8.90 -3.42 5.81
C LEU A 96 8.95 -3.04 7.28
N ALA A 97 9.36 -1.80 7.54
CA ALA A 97 9.27 -1.18 8.85
C ALA A 97 7.96 -0.40 8.98
N ALA A 98 7.53 -0.18 10.22
CA ALA A 98 6.38 0.70 10.48
C ALA A 98 6.65 2.10 9.92
N GLY A 99 5.63 2.74 9.38
CA GLY A 99 5.74 4.06 8.76
C GLY A 99 6.07 4.06 7.28
N VAL A 100 6.48 2.93 6.71
CA VAL A 100 6.73 2.81 5.27
C VAL A 100 5.94 1.66 4.64
N VAL A 101 4.76 1.39 5.17
CA VAL A 101 3.88 0.34 4.63
C VAL A 101 3.39 0.74 3.25
N SER A 102 3.58 -0.13 2.27
CA SER A 102 3.18 0.13 0.89
C SER A 102 2.85 -1.17 0.17
N PRO A 103 2.07 -1.11 -0.94
CA PRO A 103 1.82 -2.32 -1.74
C PRO A 103 3.09 -2.88 -2.38
N PHE A 104 4.15 -2.09 -2.49
CA PHE A 104 5.42 -2.58 -3.04
C PHE A 104 6.12 -3.58 -2.11
N GLY A 105 5.70 -3.66 -0.85
CA GLY A 105 6.14 -4.72 0.06
C GLY A 105 5.76 -6.12 -0.40
N LEU A 106 4.79 -6.24 -1.31
CA LEU A 106 4.43 -7.54 -1.90
C LEU A 106 5.59 -8.19 -2.65
N LEU A 107 6.58 -7.40 -3.09
CA LEU A 107 7.81 -7.94 -3.69
C LEU A 107 8.56 -8.86 -2.73
N ASN A 108 8.39 -8.67 -1.42
CA ASN A 108 9.05 -9.46 -0.38
C ASN A 108 8.18 -10.60 0.15
N ASN A 109 6.91 -10.66 -0.27
CA ASN A 109 5.98 -11.69 0.20
C ASN A 109 6.00 -12.89 -0.75
N THR A 110 6.99 -13.75 -0.57
CA THR A 110 7.20 -14.94 -1.43
C THR A 110 6.14 -16.01 -1.24
N ALA A 111 5.45 -16.02 -0.10
CA ALA A 111 4.35 -16.93 0.17
C ALA A 111 3.06 -16.58 -0.60
N HIS A 112 2.98 -15.38 -1.16
CA HIS A 112 1.80 -14.88 -1.90
C HIS A 112 0.51 -14.98 -1.10
N ASP A 113 0.59 -14.75 0.21
CA ASP A 113 -0.51 -14.95 1.14
C ASP A 113 -1.10 -13.67 1.72
N VAL A 114 -0.78 -12.52 1.11
CA VAL A 114 -1.30 -11.21 1.51
C VAL A 114 -2.14 -10.61 0.38
N PRO A 115 -3.47 -10.80 0.38
CA PRO A 115 -4.34 -10.16 -0.59
C PRO A 115 -4.45 -8.66 -0.33
N VAL A 116 -4.73 -7.91 -1.40
CA VAL A 116 -4.88 -6.44 -1.35
C VAL A 116 -6.36 -6.09 -1.50
N TYR A 117 -6.83 -5.17 -0.67
CA TYR A 117 -8.18 -4.63 -0.76
C TYR A 117 -8.09 -3.13 -1.05
N PHE A 118 -8.79 -2.69 -2.09
CA PHE A 118 -8.90 -1.28 -2.44
C PHE A 118 -10.24 -0.74 -1.98
N ASP A 119 -10.25 0.46 -1.41
CA ASP A 119 -11.49 1.16 -1.15
C ASP A 119 -12.06 1.70 -2.48
N LYS A 120 -13.27 1.32 -2.80
CA LYS A 120 -13.92 1.67 -4.06
C LYS A 120 -14.01 3.19 -4.27
N SER A 121 -14.35 3.95 -3.23
CA SER A 121 -14.51 5.39 -3.36
C SER A 121 -13.22 6.08 -3.81
N MET A 122 -12.06 5.59 -3.37
CA MET A 122 -10.77 6.11 -3.80
C MET A 122 -10.55 5.84 -5.29
N LEU A 123 -10.82 4.62 -5.75
CA LEU A 123 -10.63 4.26 -7.16
C LEU A 123 -11.59 5.01 -8.09
N ASP A 124 -12.81 5.29 -7.61
CA ASP A 124 -13.80 6.04 -8.39
C ASP A 124 -13.41 7.51 -8.53
N GLU A 125 -12.75 8.08 -7.52
CA GLU A 125 -12.40 9.50 -7.49
C GLU A 125 -11.05 9.81 -8.12
N TYR A 126 -10.07 8.93 -7.98
CA TYR A 126 -8.68 9.20 -8.40
C TYR A 126 -8.17 8.16 -9.38
N ARG A 127 -7.53 8.63 -10.43
CA ARG A 127 -6.79 7.77 -11.35
C ARG A 127 -5.36 7.52 -10.88
N ILE A 128 -4.74 8.52 -10.31
CA ILE A 128 -3.35 8.45 -9.85
C ILE A 128 -3.31 8.29 -8.33
N LEU A 129 -2.53 7.34 -7.86
CA LEU A 129 -2.33 7.03 -6.46
C LEU A 129 -0.87 7.27 -6.06
N THR A 130 -0.63 7.59 -4.79
CA THR A 130 0.73 7.85 -4.29
C THR A 130 1.12 6.86 -3.21
N PHE A 131 2.38 6.42 -3.25
CA PHE A 131 2.92 5.48 -2.27
C PHE A 131 4.40 5.75 -2.02
N HIS A 132 4.89 5.34 -0.88
CA HIS A 132 6.33 5.30 -0.62
C HIS A 132 6.92 4.02 -1.24
N PRO A 133 8.05 4.10 -1.95
CA PRO A 133 8.69 2.92 -2.53
C PRO A 133 9.53 2.17 -1.49
N ASN A 134 8.90 1.71 -0.41
CA ASN A 134 9.50 0.96 0.70
C ASN A 134 10.57 1.73 1.49
N GLU A 135 10.64 3.04 1.30
CA GLU A 135 11.48 3.95 2.09
C GLU A 135 10.83 5.35 2.10
N ASN A 136 11.18 6.16 3.08
CA ASN A 136 10.53 7.45 3.30
C ASN A 136 11.23 8.64 2.63
N THR A 137 12.09 8.38 1.65
CA THR A 137 12.89 9.38 0.93
C THR A 137 12.36 9.70 -0.46
N ALA A 138 11.20 9.14 -0.80
CA ALA A 138 10.58 9.36 -2.10
C ALA A 138 9.09 9.06 -2.05
N THR A 139 8.37 9.56 -3.03
CA THR A 139 6.96 9.23 -3.25
C THR A 139 6.77 8.87 -4.72
N VAL A 140 6.14 7.73 -4.96
CA VAL A 140 5.81 7.23 -6.29
C VAL A 140 4.38 7.61 -6.63
N PHE A 141 4.18 8.11 -7.85
CA PHE A 141 2.87 8.40 -8.44
C PHE A 141 2.62 7.35 -9.52
N ILE A 142 1.54 6.61 -9.40
CA ILE A 142 1.24 5.48 -10.28
C ILE A 142 -0.25 5.44 -10.62
N ASP A 143 -0.59 5.10 -11.86
CA ASP A 143 -1.97 4.89 -12.28
C ASP A 143 -2.57 3.69 -11.52
N SER A 144 -3.82 3.83 -11.05
CA SER A 144 -4.46 2.77 -10.25
C SER A 144 -4.57 1.45 -11.00
N GLY A 145 -4.82 1.49 -12.30
CA GLY A 145 -4.86 0.27 -13.14
C GLY A 145 -3.50 -0.39 -13.25
N ASP A 146 -2.44 0.41 -13.34
CA ASP A 146 -1.08 -0.09 -13.37
C ASP A 146 -0.67 -0.70 -12.03
N LEU A 147 -1.12 -0.11 -10.92
CA LEU A 147 -0.88 -0.71 -9.61
C LEU A 147 -1.58 -2.07 -9.48
N GLN A 148 -2.80 -2.18 -9.99
CA GLN A 148 -3.53 -3.46 -10.00
C GLN A 148 -2.75 -4.50 -10.81
N ARG A 149 -2.20 -4.10 -11.95
CA ARG A 149 -1.36 -4.98 -12.77
C ARG A 149 -0.08 -5.39 -12.04
N PHE A 150 0.55 -4.46 -11.32
CA PHE A 150 1.71 -4.75 -10.49
C PHE A 150 1.37 -5.86 -9.47
N ILE A 151 0.25 -5.71 -8.75
CA ILE A 151 -0.18 -6.68 -7.73
C ILE A 151 -0.34 -8.07 -8.35
N LYS A 152 -1.01 -8.16 -9.49
CA LYS A 152 -1.17 -9.44 -10.20
C LYS A 152 0.16 -10.04 -10.62
N ASN A 153 1.07 -9.20 -11.13
CA ASN A 153 2.37 -9.65 -11.60
C ASN A 153 3.27 -10.17 -10.48
N THR A 154 3.03 -9.76 -9.23
CA THR A 154 3.73 -10.32 -8.07
C THR A 154 3.14 -11.63 -7.59
N GLY A 155 2.08 -12.12 -8.22
CA GLY A 155 1.41 -13.37 -7.82
C GLY A 155 0.36 -13.17 -6.73
N HIS A 156 -0.07 -11.95 -6.50
CA HIS A 156 -1.07 -11.61 -5.48
C HIS A 156 -2.43 -11.32 -6.11
N GLU A 157 -3.46 -11.38 -5.28
CA GLU A 157 -4.81 -11.02 -5.67
C GLU A 157 -5.21 -9.69 -5.05
N TYR A 158 -6.14 -8.99 -5.71
CA TYR A 158 -6.74 -7.80 -5.16
C TYR A 158 -8.26 -7.85 -5.27
N PHE A 159 -8.93 -7.11 -4.39
CA PHE A 159 -10.38 -7.00 -4.32
C PHE A 159 -10.76 -5.54 -4.10
N ILE A 160 -11.98 -5.17 -4.46
CA ILE A 160 -12.49 -3.81 -4.28
C ILE A 160 -13.65 -3.88 -3.31
N ILE A 161 -13.60 -3.08 -2.25
CA ILE A 161 -14.62 -3.06 -1.20
C ILE A 161 -15.06 -1.63 -0.89
N ASN A 162 -16.18 -1.50 -0.19
CA ASN A 162 -16.66 -0.21 0.32
C ASN A 162 -16.26 -0.08 1.79
N ALA A 163 -15.02 0.29 2.01
CA ALA A 163 -14.47 0.40 3.36
C ALA A 163 -15.01 1.60 4.15
#